data_c70c9505c8b3cfa170bc91c559050e27
#
_entry.id   c70c9505c8b3cfa170bc91c559050e27
#
_cell.length_a   1.000
_cell.length_b   1.000
_cell.length_c   1.000
_cell.angle_alpha   90.00
_cell.angle_beta   90.00
_cell.angle_gamma   90.00
#
_symmetry.space_group_name_H-M   'P 1'
#
loop_
_entity.id
_entity.type
_entity.pdbx_description
1 polymer ?
#
loop_
_entity_poly.entity_id
_entity_poly.type
_entity_poly.pdbx_seq_one_letter_code
_entity_poly.pdbx_strand_id
1 'polypeptide(L)'
;MTRSYKSTTQSKIEAIGLIPLFYHDDLGTCTEVAKVIFDAGCPIVEFTNRGKGASAAFQRILSIAGSDYPDAVVGIGSVHDPFTAAQYISMGADFIVGPCFSEEVARLCNRHQILYVPGCATPTEVIAAAELGLDLIKIFPAGALGGADFIKAISGPFPWLKTIATGGVTAS
;
A
#
# COMPACT_ATOMS: atom_id res chain seq x y z
N MET A 1 -17.78 5.36 -8.36
CA MET A 1 -16.34 5.56 -8.47
C MET A 1 -15.77 4.68 -9.59
N THR A 2 -15.03 5.22 -10.54
CA THR A 2 -14.37 4.41 -11.57
C THR A 2 -13.13 3.80 -10.92
N ARG A 3 -13.02 2.46 -10.95
CA ARG A 3 -11.89 1.74 -10.36
C ARG A 3 -10.56 2.19 -10.99
N SER A 4 -9.56 2.50 -10.15
CA SER A 4 -8.22 2.81 -10.61
C SER A 4 -7.48 1.51 -10.98
N TYR A 5 -6.89 1.45 -12.16
CA TYR A 5 -6.10 0.28 -12.58
C TYR A 5 -4.67 0.35 -12.00
N LYS A 6 -4.01 -0.82 -11.90
CA LYS A 6 -2.66 -1.00 -11.36
C LYS A 6 -1.68 0.10 -11.81
N SER A 7 -1.58 0.35 -13.12
CA SER A 7 -0.64 1.33 -13.68
C SER A 7 -0.95 2.77 -13.28
N THR A 8 -2.24 3.15 -13.28
CA THR A 8 -2.68 4.50 -12.88
C THR A 8 -2.43 4.75 -11.40
N THR A 9 -2.77 3.76 -10.55
CA THR A 9 -2.52 3.84 -9.10
C THR A 9 -1.03 3.97 -8.81
N GLN A 10 -0.19 3.15 -9.45
CA GLN A 10 1.26 3.20 -9.29
C GLN A 10 1.83 4.55 -9.72
N SER A 11 1.44 5.07 -10.88
CA SER A 11 1.90 6.38 -11.35
C SER A 11 1.52 7.52 -10.40
N LYS A 12 0.32 7.48 -9.79
CA LYS A 12 -0.08 8.47 -8.78
C LYS A 12 0.80 8.36 -7.52
N ILE A 13 1.06 7.15 -7.04
CA ILE A 13 1.93 6.91 -5.88
C ILE A 13 3.35 7.44 -6.15
N GLU A 14 3.91 7.13 -7.31
CA GLU A 14 5.24 7.59 -7.70
C GLU A 14 5.32 9.12 -7.82
N ALA A 15 4.28 9.76 -8.34
CA ALA A 15 4.24 11.22 -8.48
C ALA A 15 4.18 11.95 -7.13
N ILE A 16 3.48 11.38 -6.14
CA ILE A 16 3.36 11.95 -4.78
C ILE A 16 4.60 11.61 -3.95
N GLY A 17 5.17 10.41 -4.11
CA GLY A 17 6.34 9.95 -3.37
C GLY A 17 6.10 9.64 -1.88
N LEU A 18 4.86 9.68 -1.42
CA LEU A 18 4.46 9.46 -0.04
C LEU A 18 3.12 8.71 0.03
N ILE A 19 3.03 7.74 0.93
CA ILE A 19 1.78 7.07 1.28
C ILE A 19 1.57 7.24 2.79
N PRO A 20 0.74 8.19 3.25
CA PRO A 20 0.31 8.23 4.63
C PRO A 20 -0.40 6.93 4.99
N LEU A 21 0.04 6.31 6.09
CA LEU A 21 -0.59 5.08 6.57
C LEU A 21 -1.00 5.23 8.03
N PHE A 22 -2.17 4.71 8.37
CA PHE A 22 -2.65 4.75 9.73
C PHE A 22 -3.61 3.62 10.06
N TYR A 23 -3.86 3.46 11.36
CA TYR A 23 -4.91 2.63 11.93
C TYR A 23 -5.46 3.31 13.19
N HIS A 24 -6.76 3.18 13.40
CA HIS A 24 -7.42 3.53 14.65
C HIS A 24 -8.64 2.64 14.85
N ASP A 25 -9.00 2.34 16.11
CA ASP A 25 -10.16 1.50 16.43
C ASP A 25 -11.49 2.26 16.31
N ASP A 26 -11.48 3.58 16.54
CA ASP A 26 -12.66 4.42 16.43
C ASP A 26 -12.92 4.84 14.99
N LEU A 27 -14.12 4.54 14.51
CA LEU A 27 -14.57 4.84 13.15
C LEU A 27 -14.61 6.33 12.83
N GLY A 28 -15.01 7.16 13.81
CA GLY A 28 -15.03 8.61 13.65
C GLY A 28 -13.64 9.17 13.43
N THR A 29 -12.69 8.77 14.28
CA THR A 29 -11.28 9.13 14.16
C THR A 29 -10.69 8.70 12.83
N CYS A 30 -10.99 7.46 12.38
CA CYS A 30 -10.54 6.99 11.06
C CYS A 30 -11.01 7.90 9.93
N THR A 31 -12.26 8.33 9.99
CA THR A 31 -12.86 9.22 8.99
C THR A 31 -12.18 10.58 8.98
N GLU A 32 -11.99 11.19 10.15
CA GLU A 32 -11.37 12.52 10.28
C GLU A 32 -9.89 12.51 9.86
N VAL A 33 -9.13 11.47 10.23
CA VAL A 33 -7.72 11.34 9.79
C VAL A 33 -7.63 11.24 8.26
N ALA A 34 -8.49 10.45 7.63
CA ALA A 34 -8.50 10.35 6.16
C ALA A 34 -8.84 11.69 5.50
N LYS A 35 -9.82 12.43 6.01
CA LYS A 35 -10.16 13.78 5.52
C LYS A 35 -8.98 14.75 5.65
N VAL A 36 -8.34 14.79 6.83
CA VAL A 36 -7.18 15.68 7.06
C VAL A 36 -6.06 15.38 6.07
N ILE A 37 -5.81 14.10 5.75
CA ILE A 37 -4.82 13.71 4.74
C ILE A 37 -5.21 14.26 3.36
N PHE A 38 -6.46 14.07 2.95
CA PHE A 38 -6.95 14.54 1.66
C PHE A 38 -6.98 16.07 1.55
N ASP A 39 -7.44 16.76 2.60
CA ASP A 39 -7.50 18.22 2.70
C ASP A 39 -6.09 18.86 2.68
N ALA A 40 -5.09 18.13 3.19
CA ALA A 40 -3.68 18.54 3.09
C ALA A 40 -3.10 18.38 1.66
N GLY A 41 -3.90 17.94 0.69
CA GLY A 41 -3.49 17.77 -0.70
C GLY A 41 -2.82 16.44 -1.01
N CYS A 42 -2.84 15.46 -0.10
CA CYS A 42 -2.38 14.11 -0.38
C CYS A 42 -3.55 13.21 -0.79
N PRO A 43 -3.71 12.87 -2.08
CA PRO A 43 -4.84 12.08 -2.54
C PRO A 43 -4.70 10.58 -2.24
N ILE A 44 -3.64 10.14 -1.56
CA ILE A 44 -3.34 8.74 -1.32
C ILE A 44 -3.39 8.46 0.17
N VAL A 45 -3.99 7.32 0.55
CA VAL A 45 -3.97 6.83 1.92
C VAL A 45 -3.92 5.30 1.96
N GLU A 46 -3.11 4.75 2.87
CA GLU A 46 -3.13 3.35 3.26
C GLU A 46 -3.82 3.23 4.62
N PHE A 47 -4.97 2.58 4.67
CA PHE A 47 -5.54 2.15 5.95
C PHE A 47 -5.00 0.77 6.30
N THR A 48 -4.65 0.53 7.55
CA THR A 48 -4.05 -0.75 7.94
C THR A 48 -5.10 -1.72 8.48
N ASN A 49 -5.16 -2.94 7.92
CA ASN A 49 -6.06 -3.99 8.36
C ASN A 49 -5.61 -4.56 9.72
N ARG A 50 -6.02 -3.91 10.81
CA ARG A 50 -5.80 -4.35 12.19
C ARG A 50 -7.11 -4.29 12.96
N GLY A 51 -7.32 -5.26 13.87
CA GLY A 51 -8.52 -5.28 14.70
C GLY A 51 -9.83 -5.59 13.97
N LYS A 52 -10.88 -5.83 14.75
CA LYS A 52 -12.18 -6.31 14.24
C LYS A 52 -12.97 -5.26 13.45
N GLY A 53 -12.70 -3.97 13.68
CA GLY A 53 -13.39 -2.85 13.02
C GLY A 53 -12.81 -2.41 11.68
N ALA A 54 -11.68 -3.01 11.25
CA ALA A 54 -10.93 -2.52 10.10
C ALA A 54 -11.75 -2.47 8.80
N SER A 55 -12.57 -3.46 8.51
CA SER A 55 -13.38 -3.46 7.28
C SER A 55 -14.46 -2.37 7.28
N ALA A 56 -15.09 -2.10 8.43
CA ALA A 56 -16.09 -1.04 8.54
C ALA A 56 -15.45 0.36 8.39
N ALA A 57 -14.28 0.57 9.00
CA ALA A 57 -13.51 1.81 8.86
C ALA A 57 -13.06 2.02 7.41
N PHE A 58 -12.56 0.97 6.76
CA PHE A 58 -12.16 1.02 5.35
C PHE A 58 -13.33 1.39 4.43
N GLN A 59 -14.50 0.76 4.62
CA GLN A 59 -15.71 1.11 3.86
C GLN A 59 -16.11 2.59 4.04
N ARG A 60 -15.99 3.10 5.27
CA ARG A 60 -16.30 4.50 5.54
C ARG A 60 -15.32 5.44 4.85
N ILE A 61 -14.01 5.13 4.87
CA ILE A 61 -13.00 5.90 4.14
C ILE A 61 -13.27 5.89 2.64
N LEU A 62 -13.59 4.73 2.05
CA LEU A 62 -13.97 4.63 0.64
C LEU A 62 -15.21 5.47 0.30
N SER A 63 -16.20 5.51 1.20
CA SER A 63 -17.42 6.30 1.00
C SER A 63 -17.12 7.79 0.91
N ILE A 64 -16.34 8.35 1.85
CA ILE A 64 -15.98 9.77 1.81
C ILE A 64 -15.04 10.09 0.64
N ALA A 65 -14.10 9.20 0.34
CA ALA A 65 -13.22 9.34 -0.82
C ALA A 65 -14.04 9.45 -2.12
N GLY A 66 -15.04 8.58 -2.28
CA GLY A 66 -15.91 8.58 -3.47
C GLY A 66 -16.84 9.77 -3.59
N SER A 67 -17.29 10.38 -2.48
CA SER A 67 -18.20 11.53 -2.51
C SER A 67 -17.47 12.87 -2.60
N ASP A 68 -16.39 13.02 -1.81
CA ASP A 68 -15.83 14.34 -1.54
C ASP A 68 -14.44 14.53 -2.18
N TYR A 69 -13.77 13.43 -2.53
CA TYR A 69 -12.38 13.45 -3.05
C TYR A 69 -12.24 12.56 -4.29
N PRO A 70 -12.69 12.99 -5.47
CA PRO A 70 -12.78 12.15 -6.66
C PRO A 70 -11.44 11.60 -7.16
N ASP A 71 -10.34 12.25 -6.81
CA ASP A 71 -8.98 11.82 -7.16
C ASP A 71 -8.32 10.92 -6.11
N ALA A 72 -9.02 10.65 -4.99
CA ALA A 72 -8.49 9.84 -3.91
C ALA A 72 -8.18 8.41 -4.34
N VAL A 73 -7.09 7.88 -3.80
CA VAL A 73 -6.61 6.50 -3.97
C VAL A 73 -6.50 5.88 -2.59
N VAL A 74 -7.32 4.88 -2.32
CA VAL A 74 -7.44 4.27 -0.99
C VAL A 74 -6.95 2.82 -1.04
N GLY A 75 -5.88 2.54 -0.32
CA GLY A 75 -5.33 1.20 -0.21
C GLY A 75 -5.49 0.60 1.18
N ILE A 76 -5.25 -0.69 1.25
CA ILE A 76 -5.28 -1.46 2.49
C ILE A 76 -3.94 -2.13 2.75
N GLY A 77 -3.39 -1.92 3.95
CA GLY A 77 -2.16 -2.54 4.43
C GLY A 77 -2.37 -3.71 5.38
N SER A 78 -1.29 -4.38 5.72
CA SER A 78 -1.26 -5.59 6.56
C SER A 78 -2.03 -6.79 5.96
N VAL A 79 -2.04 -6.89 4.64
CA VAL A 79 -2.66 -8.02 3.93
C VAL A 79 -1.58 -9.05 3.58
N HIS A 80 -1.73 -10.28 4.05
CA HIS A 80 -0.74 -11.35 3.87
C HIS A 80 -1.31 -12.65 3.30
N ASP A 81 -2.62 -12.68 3.03
CA ASP A 81 -3.30 -13.84 2.45
C ASP A 81 -4.30 -13.44 1.34
N PRO A 82 -4.60 -14.34 0.39
CA PRO A 82 -5.45 -14.03 -0.75
C PRO A 82 -6.93 -13.84 -0.38
N PHE A 83 -7.41 -14.40 0.72
CA PHE A 83 -8.83 -14.27 1.12
C PHE A 83 -9.09 -12.86 1.62
N THR A 84 -8.21 -12.36 2.49
CA THR A 84 -8.24 -10.96 2.95
C THR A 84 -8.06 -9.99 1.77
N ALA A 85 -7.13 -10.27 0.86
CA ALA A 85 -6.95 -9.47 -0.34
C ALA A 85 -8.23 -9.42 -1.20
N ALA A 86 -8.86 -10.57 -1.46
CA ALA A 86 -10.10 -10.66 -2.23
C ALA A 86 -11.23 -9.85 -1.61
N GLN A 87 -11.37 -9.92 -0.27
CA GLN A 87 -12.36 -9.14 0.47
C GLN A 87 -12.20 -7.64 0.20
N TYR A 88 -11.01 -7.09 0.41
CA TYR A 88 -10.78 -5.65 0.25
C TYR A 88 -10.81 -5.21 -1.23
N ILE A 89 -10.38 -6.06 -2.15
CA ILE A 89 -10.55 -5.83 -3.59
C ILE A 89 -12.05 -5.73 -3.95
N SER A 90 -12.90 -6.59 -3.39
CA SER A 90 -14.35 -6.55 -3.63
C SER A 90 -15.01 -5.33 -3.01
N MET A 91 -14.46 -4.79 -1.92
CA MET A 91 -14.91 -3.54 -1.31
C MET A 91 -14.50 -2.29 -2.11
N GLY A 92 -13.54 -2.41 -3.02
CA GLY A 92 -13.09 -1.29 -3.86
C GLY A 92 -11.71 -0.73 -3.51
N ALA A 93 -10.84 -1.50 -2.85
CA ALA A 93 -9.45 -1.08 -2.64
C ALA A 93 -8.75 -0.81 -3.98
N ASP A 94 -8.05 0.31 -4.08
CA ASP A 94 -7.26 0.69 -5.24
C ASP A 94 -5.88 0.02 -5.24
N PHE A 95 -5.35 -0.30 -4.07
CA PHE A 95 -4.10 -1.05 -3.92
C PHE A 95 -4.06 -1.86 -2.62
N ILE A 96 -3.22 -2.89 -2.64
CA ILE A 96 -2.98 -3.80 -1.51
C ILE A 96 -1.52 -3.68 -1.08
N VAL A 97 -1.26 -3.63 0.24
CA VAL A 97 0.10 -3.63 0.78
C VAL A 97 0.28 -4.81 1.73
N GLY A 98 1.31 -5.61 1.49
CA GLY A 98 1.69 -6.73 2.35
C GLY A 98 2.77 -6.37 3.36
N PRO A 99 2.82 -7.04 4.54
CA PRO A 99 3.97 -7.00 5.42
C PRO A 99 5.11 -7.92 4.94
N CYS A 100 4.81 -8.86 4.06
CA CYS A 100 5.72 -9.81 3.44
C CYS A 100 5.29 -10.06 1.99
N PHE A 101 6.15 -10.69 1.20
CA PHE A 101 5.79 -11.17 -0.13
C PHE A 101 4.88 -12.41 -0.02
N SER A 102 3.80 -12.41 -0.79
CA SER A 102 2.90 -13.56 -0.98
C SER A 102 2.62 -13.73 -2.47
N GLU A 103 3.04 -14.86 -3.02
CA GLU A 103 2.79 -15.20 -4.42
C GLU A 103 1.30 -15.30 -4.73
N GLU A 104 0.50 -15.85 -3.82
CA GLU A 104 -0.94 -16.01 -3.99
C GLU A 104 -1.66 -14.64 -4.07
N VAL A 105 -1.27 -13.70 -3.20
CA VAL A 105 -1.78 -12.32 -3.24
C VAL A 105 -1.36 -11.64 -4.54
N ALA A 106 -0.10 -11.80 -4.97
CA ALA A 106 0.40 -11.23 -6.22
C ALA A 106 -0.40 -11.72 -7.43
N ARG A 107 -0.62 -13.03 -7.54
CA ARG A 107 -1.41 -13.65 -8.61
C ARG A 107 -2.87 -13.19 -8.60
N LEU A 108 -3.47 -13.06 -7.42
CA LEU A 108 -4.82 -12.53 -7.26
C LEU A 108 -4.90 -11.07 -7.73
N CYS A 109 -4.03 -10.20 -7.24
CA CYS A 109 -3.99 -8.78 -7.59
C CYS A 109 -3.75 -8.58 -9.09
N ASN A 110 -2.85 -9.35 -9.70
CA ASN A 110 -2.60 -9.31 -11.13
C ASN A 110 -3.86 -9.67 -11.95
N ARG A 111 -4.62 -10.70 -11.55
CA ARG A 111 -5.89 -11.05 -12.21
C ARG A 111 -6.93 -9.93 -12.13
N HIS A 112 -6.96 -9.21 -11.02
CA HIS A 112 -7.89 -8.10 -10.81
C HIS A 112 -7.38 -6.74 -11.30
N GLN A 113 -6.15 -6.68 -11.84
CA GLN A 113 -5.48 -5.43 -12.24
C GLN A 113 -5.36 -4.41 -11.09
N ILE A 114 -5.16 -4.91 -9.87
CA ILE A 114 -4.93 -4.13 -8.65
C ILE A 114 -3.43 -4.08 -8.37
N LEU A 115 -2.94 -2.91 -7.95
CA LEU A 115 -1.57 -2.77 -7.51
C LEU A 115 -1.37 -3.53 -6.20
N TYR A 116 -0.36 -4.41 -6.18
CA TYR A 116 0.12 -5.05 -4.96
C TYR A 116 1.53 -4.57 -4.67
N VAL A 117 1.76 -4.05 -3.46
CA VAL A 117 3.05 -3.60 -2.95
C VAL A 117 3.49 -4.59 -1.86
N PRO A 118 4.28 -5.61 -2.19
CA PRO A 118 4.74 -6.61 -1.23
C PRO A 118 5.80 -6.04 -0.30
N GLY A 119 5.79 -6.47 0.98
CA GLY A 119 6.89 -6.28 1.90
C GLY A 119 8.02 -7.25 1.59
N CYS A 120 9.24 -6.75 1.45
CA CYS A 120 10.44 -7.55 1.25
C CYS A 120 11.56 -7.05 2.17
N ALA A 121 12.37 -8.00 2.65
CA ALA A 121 13.52 -7.76 3.51
C ALA A 121 14.82 -8.30 2.93
N THR A 122 14.76 -9.04 1.84
CA THR A 122 15.91 -9.71 1.21
C THR A 122 15.90 -9.56 -0.31
N PRO A 123 17.07 -9.61 -0.97
CA PRO A 123 17.16 -9.65 -2.44
C PRO A 123 16.38 -10.80 -3.07
N THR A 124 16.33 -11.97 -2.42
CA THR A 124 15.60 -13.13 -2.90
C THR A 124 14.08 -12.87 -2.99
N GLU A 125 13.51 -12.23 -1.95
CA GLU A 125 12.08 -11.86 -1.96
C GLU A 125 11.78 -10.79 -3.02
N VAL A 126 12.69 -9.84 -3.20
CA VAL A 126 12.57 -8.80 -4.23
C VAL A 126 12.53 -9.41 -5.62
N ILE A 127 13.44 -10.34 -5.95
CA ILE A 127 13.46 -11.00 -7.25
C ILE A 127 12.21 -11.86 -7.44
N ALA A 128 11.79 -12.62 -6.43
CA ALA A 128 10.57 -13.42 -6.51
C ALA A 128 9.32 -12.55 -6.77
N ALA A 129 9.25 -11.36 -6.17
CA ALA A 129 8.19 -10.40 -6.45
C ALA A 129 8.28 -9.84 -7.88
N ALA A 130 9.49 -9.49 -8.34
CA ALA A 130 9.72 -8.95 -9.68
C ALA A 130 9.37 -9.93 -10.79
N GLU A 131 9.62 -11.24 -10.61
CA GLU A 131 9.23 -12.30 -11.55
C GLU A 131 7.71 -12.35 -11.79
N LEU A 132 6.92 -11.84 -10.84
CA LEU A 132 5.47 -11.70 -10.98
C LEU A 132 5.03 -10.31 -11.48
N GLY A 133 5.96 -9.49 -11.96
CA GLY A 133 5.69 -8.15 -12.48
C GLY A 133 5.34 -7.12 -11.40
N LEU A 134 5.92 -7.29 -10.20
CA LEU A 134 5.80 -6.33 -9.09
C LEU A 134 7.11 -5.54 -9.02
N ASP A 135 7.10 -4.34 -9.53
CA ASP A 135 8.26 -3.45 -9.63
C ASP A 135 8.28 -2.35 -8.56
N LEU A 136 7.18 -2.16 -7.83
CA LEU A 136 7.10 -1.32 -6.64
C LEU A 136 7.10 -2.18 -5.38
N ILE A 137 8.19 -2.13 -4.64
CA ILE A 137 8.46 -3.02 -3.49
C ILE A 137 8.52 -2.21 -2.20
N LYS A 138 7.85 -2.70 -1.18
CA LYS A 138 7.95 -2.16 0.18
C LYS A 138 9.14 -2.81 0.89
N ILE A 139 10.14 -2.02 1.26
CA ILE A 139 11.21 -2.47 2.16
C ILE A 139 10.66 -2.40 3.59
N PHE A 140 10.57 -3.56 4.26
CA PHE A 140 9.95 -3.66 5.58
C PHE A 140 10.58 -4.78 6.42
N PRO A 141 10.89 -4.49 7.70
CA PRO A 141 10.89 -3.19 8.38
C PRO A 141 12.16 -2.38 8.07
N ALA A 142 12.05 -1.26 7.34
CA ALA A 142 13.17 -0.55 6.74
C ALA A 142 14.23 -0.10 7.76
N GLY A 143 13.82 0.48 8.88
CA GLY A 143 14.75 0.94 9.92
C GLY A 143 15.58 -0.19 10.53
N ALA A 144 14.95 -1.36 10.80
CA ALA A 144 15.66 -2.53 11.34
C ALA A 144 16.62 -3.19 10.34
N LEU A 145 16.40 -2.99 9.04
CA LEU A 145 17.26 -3.49 7.97
C LEU A 145 18.44 -2.57 7.65
N GLY A 146 18.53 -1.39 8.26
CA GLY A 146 19.58 -0.42 7.98
C GLY A 146 19.13 0.80 7.17
N GLY A 147 17.82 0.98 6.96
CA GLY A 147 17.25 2.18 6.36
C GLY A 147 17.76 2.47 4.95
N ALA A 148 18.24 3.70 4.74
CA ALA A 148 18.72 4.18 3.45
C ALA A 148 19.92 3.38 2.92
N ASP A 149 20.81 2.92 3.79
CA ASP A 149 21.99 2.15 3.38
C ASP A 149 21.61 0.79 2.81
N PHE A 150 20.62 0.10 3.39
CA PHE A 150 20.08 -1.13 2.86
C PHE A 150 19.44 -0.91 1.48
N ILE A 151 18.63 0.14 1.33
CA ILE A 151 17.98 0.47 0.05
C ILE A 151 19.02 0.76 -1.01
N LYS A 152 20.04 1.54 -0.69
CA LYS A 152 21.16 1.85 -1.60
C LYS A 152 21.92 0.59 -2.01
N ALA A 153 22.19 -0.31 -1.06
CA ALA A 153 22.88 -1.57 -1.34
C ALA A 153 22.06 -2.48 -2.28
N ILE A 154 20.77 -2.62 -2.06
CA ILE A 154 19.90 -3.46 -2.89
C ILE A 154 19.65 -2.85 -4.27
N SER A 155 19.65 -1.53 -4.40
CA SER A 155 19.47 -0.85 -5.68
C SER A 155 20.67 -0.98 -6.61
N GLY A 156 21.86 -1.32 -6.09
CA GLY A 156 23.06 -1.56 -6.89
C GLY A 156 22.86 -2.65 -7.95
N PRO A 157 22.53 -3.88 -7.57
CA PRO A 157 22.23 -4.97 -8.52
C PRO A 157 20.87 -4.82 -9.23
N PHE A 158 19.94 -4.04 -8.68
CA PHE A 158 18.57 -3.88 -9.20
C PHE A 158 18.21 -2.40 -9.44
N PRO A 159 18.87 -1.70 -10.40
CA PRO A 159 18.71 -0.25 -10.59
C PRO A 159 17.32 0.16 -11.11
N TRP A 160 16.55 -0.79 -11.62
CA TRP A 160 15.18 -0.58 -12.08
C TRP A 160 14.14 -0.66 -10.96
N LEU A 161 14.55 -1.11 -9.77
CA LEU A 161 13.67 -1.35 -8.64
C LEU A 161 13.15 -0.04 -8.05
N LYS A 162 11.83 0.07 -7.86
CA LYS A 162 11.18 1.14 -7.13
C LYS A 162 10.85 0.68 -5.72
N THR A 163 11.22 1.48 -4.74
CA THR A 163 11.05 1.08 -3.33
C THR A 163 10.25 2.10 -2.53
N ILE A 164 9.46 1.59 -1.59
CA ILE A 164 8.83 2.36 -0.52
C ILE A 164 9.44 1.89 0.80
N ALA A 165 10.02 2.80 1.57
CA ALA A 165 10.53 2.51 2.90
C ALA A 165 9.42 2.62 3.94
N THR A 166 9.26 1.59 4.78
CA THR A 166 8.23 1.58 5.84
C THR A 166 8.75 0.86 7.08
N GLY A 167 8.36 1.36 8.26
CA GLY A 167 8.75 0.78 9.55
C GLY A 167 10.08 1.32 10.06
N GLY A 168 10.01 2.23 11.05
CA GLY A 168 11.18 2.86 11.65
C GLY A 168 11.85 3.92 10.77
N VAL A 169 11.12 4.49 9.83
CA VAL A 169 11.59 5.64 9.03
C VAL A 169 11.39 6.91 9.85
N THR A 170 12.43 7.73 9.94
CA THR A 170 12.43 9.02 10.64
C THR A 170 12.81 10.13 9.67
N ALA A 171 12.42 11.37 10.00
CA ALA A 171 12.76 12.57 9.22
C ALA A 171 14.13 13.17 9.59
N SER A 172 15.07 12.35 10.05
CA SER A 172 16.44 12.80 10.45
C SER A 172 17.44 12.62 9.33
#